data_9396ef4d111dd27a2735ead857bf5314
#
_entry.id   9396ef4d111dd27a2735ead857bf5314
#
_cell.length_a   1.000
_cell.length_b   1.000
_cell.length_c   1.000
_cell.angle_alpha   90.00
_cell.angle_beta   90.00
_cell.angle_gamma   90.00
#
_symmetry.space_group_name_H-M   'P 1'
#
loop_
_entity.id
_entity.type
_entity.pdbx_description
1 polymer ?
#
loop_
_entity_poly.entity_id
_entity_poly.type
_entity_poly.pdbx_seq_one_letter_code
_entity_poly.pdbx_strand_id
1 'polypeptide(L)'
;MKNTTNTLSLTAAATFALTVALTAAIITALPVSAADKPKQLTSSIVSQKEAHITHYEGGDFHTYFYGDTSLTKGAITGVAVIKPNNEIHPAHQHPDEEYLMILEGSGTWTLNGKSQPALTGDILFAAPNDLHGIYNNGDVPLKFVVVRYQAK
;
A
#
# COMPACT_ATOMS: atom_id res chain seq x y z
N MET A 1 -88.84 4.43 1.63
CA MET A 1 -88.85 5.31 0.46
C MET A 1 -87.81 6.42 0.70
N LYS A 2 -86.62 6.31 0.16
CA LYS A 2 -85.71 7.42 -0.18
C LYS A 2 -84.56 6.82 -1.01
N ASN A 3 -84.54 7.19 -2.28
CA ASN A 3 -83.46 6.90 -3.22
C ASN A 3 -82.25 7.71 -2.83
N THR A 4 -81.09 7.06 -2.80
CA THR A 4 -79.79 7.73 -2.80
C THR A 4 -79.02 7.25 -3.98
N THR A 5 -78.82 8.16 -4.92
CA THR A 5 -78.02 8.03 -6.13
C THR A 5 -76.50 8.07 -5.76
N ASN A 6 -75.83 6.98 -6.10
CA ASN A 6 -74.36 6.93 -6.04
C ASN A 6 -73.75 7.60 -7.26
N THR A 7 -73.04 8.69 -7.04
CA THR A 7 -72.17 9.31 -8.07
C THR A 7 -70.76 8.64 -8.03
N LEU A 8 -70.42 7.98 -9.14
CA LEU A 8 -69.05 7.50 -9.36
C LEU A 8 -68.15 8.71 -9.65
N SER A 9 -67.15 8.90 -8.81
CA SER A 9 -66.07 9.81 -9.08
C SER A 9 -64.97 9.08 -9.84
N LEU A 10 -64.71 9.54 -11.06
CA LEU A 10 -63.65 9.04 -11.93
C LEU A 10 -62.35 9.77 -11.55
N THR A 11 -61.44 9.13 -10.84
CA THR A 11 -60.09 9.65 -10.56
C THR A 11 -59.19 9.30 -11.73
N ALA A 12 -58.73 10.33 -12.45
CA ALA A 12 -57.71 10.23 -13.49
C ALA A 12 -56.36 9.91 -12.89
N ALA A 13 -55.78 8.75 -13.22
CA ALA A 13 -54.41 8.41 -12.91
C ALA A 13 -53.48 9.09 -13.88
N ALA A 14 -52.71 10.07 -13.39
CA ALA A 14 -51.63 10.70 -14.14
C ALA A 14 -50.39 9.79 -14.09
N THR A 15 -50.09 9.17 -15.21
CA THR A 15 -48.85 8.39 -15.40
C THR A 15 -47.68 9.35 -15.60
N PHE A 16 -46.83 9.49 -14.59
CA PHE A 16 -45.54 10.17 -14.72
C PHE A 16 -44.55 9.21 -15.39
N ALA A 17 -44.23 9.45 -16.64
CA ALA A 17 -43.13 8.78 -17.32
C ALA A 17 -41.80 9.42 -16.88
N LEU A 18 -41.08 8.72 -16.01
CA LEU A 18 -39.73 9.11 -15.59
C LEU A 18 -38.73 8.69 -16.67
N THR A 19 -38.36 9.63 -17.56
CA THR A 19 -37.28 9.44 -18.54
C THR A 19 -35.95 9.53 -17.80
N VAL A 20 -35.33 8.39 -17.50
CA VAL A 20 -33.94 8.31 -17.00
C VAL A 20 -33.02 8.57 -18.19
N ALA A 21 -32.48 9.76 -18.30
CA ALA A 21 -31.39 10.06 -19.21
C ALA A 21 -30.11 9.41 -18.69
N LEU A 22 -29.72 8.30 -19.33
CA LEU A 22 -28.44 7.62 -19.07
C LEU A 22 -27.31 8.46 -19.70
N THR A 23 -26.74 9.40 -18.96
CA THR A 23 -25.52 10.09 -19.38
C THR A 23 -24.36 9.12 -19.23
N ALA A 24 -23.93 8.49 -20.31
CA ALA A 24 -22.70 7.74 -20.37
C ALA A 24 -21.54 8.75 -20.16
N ALA A 25 -20.97 8.78 -18.95
CA ALA A 25 -19.72 9.46 -18.70
C ALA A 25 -18.64 8.71 -19.47
N ILE A 26 -18.18 9.27 -20.58
CA ILE A 26 -16.98 8.81 -21.27
C ILE A 26 -15.83 9.16 -20.35
N ILE A 27 -15.38 8.19 -19.55
CA ILE A 27 -14.11 8.28 -18.83
C ILE A 27 -13.03 8.21 -19.91
N THR A 28 -12.60 9.36 -20.39
CA THR A 28 -11.38 9.46 -21.18
C THR A 28 -10.24 9.10 -20.24
N ALA A 29 -9.72 7.87 -20.37
CA ALA A 29 -8.48 7.50 -19.74
C ALA A 29 -7.42 8.51 -20.19
N LEU A 30 -6.95 9.35 -19.26
CA LEU A 30 -5.80 10.23 -19.50
C LEU A 30 -4.64 9.31 -19.93
N PRO A 31 -3.90 9.67 -20.98
CA PRO A 31 -2.74 8.89 -21.36
C PRO A 31 -1.81 8.85 -20.15
N VAL A 32 -1.51 7.65 -19.65
CA VAL A 32 -0.45 7.43 -18.68
C VAL A 32 0.80 8.04 -19.31
N SER A 33 1.26 9.14 -18.71
CA SER A 33 2.44 9.85 -19.18
C SER A 33 3.57 8.85 -19.33
N ALA A 34 4.32 8.93 -20.45
CA ALA A 34 5.52 8.13 -20.70
C ALA A 34 6.66 8.44 -19.69
N ALA A 35 6.35 9.09 -18.57
CA ALA A 35 7.26 9.71 -17.63
C ALA A 35 7.89 8.76 -16.60
N ASP A 36 7.47 7.50 -16.47
CA ASP A 36 7.97 6.71 -15.35
C ASP A 36 8.42 5.29 -15.75
N LYS A 37 9.33 5.20 -16.69
CA LYS A 37 10.18 4.02 -16.70
C LYS A 37 11.06 4.08 -15.45
N PRO A 38 11.12 3.00 -14.65
CA PRO A 38 11.98 2.97 -13.47
C PRO A 38 13.40 3.39 -13.85
N LYS A 39 13.98 4.29 -13.05
CA LYS A 39 15.35 4.76 -13.27
C LYS A 39 16.30 3.58 -13.32
N GLN A 40 17.12 3.47 -14.35
CA GLN A 40 18.19 2.48 -14.38
C GLN A 40 19.23 2.83 -13.31
N LEU A 41 19.39 1.95 -12.30
CA LEU A 41 20.38 2.12 -11.25
C LEU A 41 21.78 1.85 -11.77
N THR A 42 22.72 2.71 -11.39
CA THR A 42 24.16 2.57 -11.61
C THR A 42 24.88 2.60 -10.27
N SER A 43 26.10 2.05 -10.22
CA SER A 43 26.92 2.05 -9.00
C SER A 43 27.12 3.47 -8.48
N SER A 44 26.75 3.71 -7.24
CA SER A 44 26.88 5.02 -6.58
C SER A 44 26.83 4.87 -5.07
N ILE A 45 27.13 5.95 -4.36
CA ILE A 45 26.98 6.08 -2.93
C ILE A 45 25.93 7.16 -2.70
N VAL A 46 24.91 6.83 -1.90
CA VAL A 46 23.90 7.80 -1.42
C VAL A 46 24.11 7.94 0.08
N SER A 47 24.43 9.15 0.54
CA SER A 47 24.57 9.42 1.97
C SER A 47 23.19 9.51 2.64
N GLN A 48 23.12 9.30 3.96
CA GLN A 48 21.87 9.37 4.72
C GLN A 48 21.12 10.70 4.51
N LYS A 49 21.85 11.82 4.41
CA LYS A 49 21.27 13.16 4.19
C LYS A 49 20.65 13.35 2.80
N GLU A 50 20.99 12.49 1.84
CA GLU A 50 20.49 12.52 0.46
C GLU A 50 19.35 11.51 0.23
N ALA A 51 19.09 10.64 1.20
CA ALA A 51 17.99 9.69 1.12
C ALA A 51 16.65 10.42 1.05
N HIS A 52 15.77 9.98 0.17
CA HIS A 52 14.41 10.51 0.09
C HIS A 52 13.58 9.98 1.26
N ILE A 53 12.98 10.87 2.05
CA ILE A 53 12.19 10.49 3.20
C ILE A 53 10.70 10.53 2.86
N THR A 54 10.02 9.41 3.09
CA THR A 54 8.56 9.31 3.07
C THR A 54 8.07 9.17 4.50
N HIS A 55 7.20 10.08 4.94
CA HIS A 55 6.62 10.08 6.27
C HIS A 55 5.31 9.29 6.29
N TYR A 56 5.17 8.39 7.26
CA TYR A 56 3.96 7.63 7.57
C TYR A 56 3.53 7.94 9.01
N GLU A 57 2.29 7.64 9.36
CA GLU A 57 1.81 7.80 10.73
C GLU A 57 2.67 7.01 11.73
N GLY A 58 3.01 5.77 11.40
CA GLY A 58 3.77 4.86 12.23
C GLY A 58 5.29 5.01 12.16
N GLY A 59 5.85 5.85 11.28
CA GLY A 59 7.29 5.97 11.15
C GLY A 59 7.72 6.63 9.85
N ASP A 60 9.00 6.49 9.53
CA ASP A 60 9.60 7.06 8.34
C ASP A 60 10.30 5.98 7.51
N PHE A 61 10.25 6.12 6.17
CA PHE A 61 11.03 5.31 5.26
C PHE A 61 12.01 6.17 4.48
N HIS A 62 13.29 5.90 4.62
CA HIS A 62 14.38 6.59 3.94
C HIS A 62 14.81 5.76 2.74
N THR A 63 14.43 6.16 1.53
CA THR A 63 14.80 5.50 0.28
C THR A 63 16.17 5.98 -0.17
N TYR A 64 17.12 5.07 -0.28
CA TYR A 64 18.46 5.32 -0.83
C TYR A 64 18.51 5.01 -2.33
N PHE A 65 17.97 3.87 -2.72
CA PHE A 65 17.91 3.46 -4.11
C PHE A 65 16.51 2.99 -4.47
N TYR A 66 16.04 3.43 -5.63
CA TYR A 66 14.81 2.94 -6.24
C TYR A 66 14.97 2.92 -7.75
N GLY A 67 14.79 1.76 -8.37
CA GLY A 67 14.83 1.62 -9.83
C GLY A 67 15.16 0.21 -10.29
N ASP A 68 15.44 0.10 -11.58
CA ASP A 68 15.81 -1.16 -12.22
C ASP A 68 17.33 -1.36 -12.23
N THR A 69 17.78 -2.60 -12.24
CA THR A 69 19.14 -2.99 -12.60
C THR A 69 19.13 -3.83 -13.87
N SER A 70 20.29 -4.31 -14.31
CA SER A 70 20.35 -5.27 -15.44
C SER A 70 19.62 -6.58 -15.13
N LEU A 71 19.53 -6.98 -13.84
CA LEU A 71 19.02 -8.28 -13.39
C LEU A 71 17.70 -8.17 -12.61
N THR A 72 17.33 -7.00 -12.11
CA THR A 72 16.18 -6.81 -11.23
C THR A 72 15.26 -5.70 -11.70
N LYS A 73 13.97 -5.80 -11.35
CA LYS A 73 12.95 -4.77 -11.52
C LYS A 73 12.61 -4.15 -10.17
N GLY A 74 12.35 -2.84 -10.17
CA GLY A 74 11.79 -2.13 -9.03
C GLY A 74 12.60 -2.29 -7.75
N ALA A 75 13.93 -2.46 -7.86
CA ALA A 75 14.76 -2.63 -6.67
C ALA A 75 14.63 -1.42 -5.75
N ILE A 76 14.38 -1.68 -4.48
CA ILE A 76 14.34 -0.69 -3.40
C ILE A 76 15.41 -1.07 -2.39
N THR A 77 16.21 -0.08 -1.97
CA THR A 77 17.06 -0.20 -0.79
C THR A 77 16.79 1.01 0.08
N GLY A 78 16.41 0.79 1.31
CA GLY A 78 16.04 1.85 2.24
C GLY A 78 16.28 1.48 3.70
N VAL A 79 15.98 2.45 4.55
CA VAL A 79 15.97 2.28 6.01
C VAL A 79 14.59 2.70 6.52
N ALA A 80 13.93 1.79 7.22
CA ALA A 80 12.70 2.09 7.95
C ALA A 80 13.02 2.44 9.40
N VAL A 81 12.27 3.40 9.95
CA VAL A 81 12.30 3.76 11.37
C VAL A 81 10.87 3.78 11.87
N ILE A 82 10.48 2.76 12.62
CA ILE A 82 9.12 2.60 13.16
C ILE A 82 9.07 3.14 14.59
N LYS A 83 8.08 3.99 14.87
CA LYS A 83 7.82 4.51 16.22
C LYS A 83 7.46 3.38 17.20
N PRO A 84 7.64 3.57 18.52
CA PRO A 84 7.15 2.64 19.52
C PRO A 84 5.66 2.31 19.34
N ASN A 85 5.32 1.03 19.54
CA ASN A 85 3.96 0.51 19.47
C ASN A 85 3.24 0.83 18.15
N ASN A 86 3.97 0.70 17.02
CA ASN A 86 3.46 1.07 15.69
C ASN A 86 4.01 0.19 14.57
N GLU A 87 3.50 0.43 13.35
CA GLU A 87 3.97 -0.13 12.08
C GLU A 87 3.84 0.91 10.97
N ILE A 88 4.61 0.81 9.90
CA ILE A 88 4.45 1.70 8.73
C ILE A 88 3.19 1.32 7.95
N HIS A 89 2.93 0.03 7.82
CA HIS A 89 1.74 -0.55 7.18
C HIS A 89 1.47 -1.95 7.76
N PRO A 90 0.20 -2.41 7.73
CA PRO A 90 -0.16 -3.77 8.13
C PRO A 90 0.56 -4.84 7.29
N ALA A 91 0.55 -6.08 7.79
CA ALA A 91 1.06 -7.22 7.03
C ALA A 91 0.42 -7.29 5.64
N HIS A 92 1.24 -7.51 4.61
CA HIS A 92 0.87 -7.43 3.21
C HIS A 92 1.65 -8.44 2.36
N GLN A 93 1.35 -8.47 1.07
CA GLN A 93 1.98 -9.34 0.06
C GLN A 93 2.41 -8.51 -1.13
N HIS A 94 3.50 -8.89 -1.76
CA HIS A 94 3.95 -8.37 -3.04
C HIS A 94 4.79 -9.42 -3.79
N PRO A 95 4.97 -9.29 -5.13
CA PRO A 95 5.71 -10.26 -5.92
C PRO A 95 7.24 -10.14 -5.80
N ASP A 96 7.74 -9.26 -4.94
CA ASP A 96 9.16 -9.05 -4.73
C ASP A 96 9.70 -10.01 -3.65
N GLU A 97 10.97 -10.39 -3.76
CA GLU A 97 11.74 -10.86 -2.61
C GLU A 97 12.06 -9.68 -1.70
N GLU A 98 11.95 -9.87 -0.38
CA GLU A 98 12.27 -8.84 0.60
C GLU A 98 13.16 -9.36 1.72
N TYR A 99 14.21 -8.61 2.00
CA TYR A 99 15.12 -8.84 3.13
C TYR A 99 15.08 -7.64 4.05
N LEU A 100 15.01 -7.88 5.36
CA LEU A 100 15.14 -6.86 6.39
C LEU A 100 16.28 -7.22 7.33
N MET A 101 17.16 -6.27 7.62
CA MET A 101 18.19 -6.42 8.62
C MET A 101 17.94 -5.44 9.76
N ILE A 102 17.69 -5.97 10.95
CA ILE A 102 17.42 -5.14 12.14
C ILE A 102 18.71 -4.49 12.62
N LEU A 103 18.74 -3.16 12.64
CA LEU A 103 19.88 -2.36 13.06
C LEU A 103 19.78 -1.95 14.53
N GLU A 104 18.60 -1.51 14.97
CA GLU A 104 18.36 -0.97 16.31
C GLU A 104 16.94 -1.34 16.76
N GLY A 105 16.78 -1.59 18.06
CA GLY A 105 15.49 -1.93 18.65
C GLY A 105 15.11 -3.39 18.45
N SER A 106 13.84 -3.68 18.64
CA SER A 106 13.26 -5.01 18.45
C SER A 106 11.79 -4.90 18.08
N GLY A 107 11.22 -5.97 17.52
CA GLY A 107 9.82 -6.01 17.15
C GLY A 107 9.30 -7.43 17.01
N THR A 108 8.13 -7.54 16.39
CA THR A 108 7.52 -8.82 16.03
C THR A 108 7.44 -8.92 14.52
N TRP A 109 8.09 -9.93 13.96
CA TRP A 109 7.96 -10.33 12.56
C TRP A 109 6.79 -11.29 12.40
N THR A 110 5.89 -11.01 11.44
CA THR A 110 4.81 -11.92 11.07
C THR A 110 5.07 -12.44 9.65
N LEU A 111 5.04 -13.76 9.49
CA LEU A 111 5.21 -14.44 8.22
C LEU A 111 4.16 -15.54 8.07
N ASN A 112 3.28 -15.43 7.07
CA ASN A 112 2.22 -16.40 6.76
C ASN A 112 1.38 -16.77 8.00
N GLY A 113 1.00 -15.75 8.79
CA GLY A 113 0.20 -15.89 10.00
C GLY A 113 0.94 -16.41 11.25
N LYS A 114 2.25 -16.62 11.15
CA LYS A 114 3.11 -16.97 12.29
C LYS A 114 3.92 -15.76 12.71
N SER A 115 3.96 -15.50 14.00
CA SER A 115 4.73 -14.38 14.57
C SER A 115 5.94 -14.89 15.34
N GLN A 116 7.05 -14.16 15.24
CA GLN A 116 8.28 -14.43 15.99
C GLN A 116 8.98 -13.12 16.32
N PRO A 117 9.83 -13.10 17.36
CA PRO A 117 10.66 -11.92 17.66
C PRO A 117 11.57 -11.56 16.49
N ALA A 118 11.81 -10.26 16.31
CA ALA A 118 12.82 -9.70 15.43
C ALA A 118 13.74 -8.82 16.28
N LEU A 119 15.00 -9.21 16.41
CA LEU A 119 15.98 -8.59 17.31
C LEU A 119 17.10 -7.93 16.51
N THR A 120 17.77 -6.95 17.11
CA THR A 120 18.97 -6.33 16.51
C THR A 120 19.98 -7.39 16.08
N GLY A 121 20.41 -7.34 14.82
CA GLY A 121 21.32 -8.30 14.19
C GLY A 121 20.61 -9.41 13.40
N ASP A 122 19.31 -9.61 13.59
CA ASP A 122 18.56 -10.58 12.80
C ASP A 122 18.38 -10.12 11.35
N ILE A 123 18.33 -11.10 10.45
CA ILE A 123 17.94 -10.91 9.05
C ILE A 123 16.66 -11.72 8.81
N LEU A 124 15.64 -11.02 8.32
CA LEU A 124 14.32 -11.56 8.01
C LEU A 124 14.20 -11.68 6.49
N PHE A 125 13.57 -12.74 6.00
CA PHE A 125 13.34 -12.97 4.59
C PHE A 125 11.88 -13.29 4.34
N ALA A 126 11.29 -12.60 3.36
CA ALA A 126 9.99 -12.92 2.79
C ALA A 126 10.16 -13.29 1.31
N ALA A 127 9.69 -14.48 0.96
CA ALA A 127 9.64 -14.92 -0.44
C ALA A 127 8.50 -14.19 -1.19
N PRO A 128 8.53 -14.16 -2.54
CA PRO A 128 7.47 -13.56 -3.33
C PRO A 128 6.08 -14.06 -2.94
N ASN A 129 5.16 -13.11 -2.71
CA ASN A 129 3.77 -13.34 -2.31
C ASN A 129 3.56 -13.98 -0.93
N ASP A 130 4.58 -14.10 -0.10
CA ASP A 130 4.38 -14.42 1.31
C ASP A 130 3.73 -13.24 2.04
N LEU A 131 2.71 -13.52 2.87
CA LEU A 131 2.11 -12.52 3.75
C LEU A 131 3.09 -12.20 4.88
N HIS A 132 3.59 -10.97 4.92
CA HIS A 132 4.58 -10.56 5.89
C HIS A 132 4.37 -9.15 6.41
N GLY A 133 4.94 -8.86 7.58
CA GLY A 133 4.91 -7.54 8.21
C GLY A 133 5.73 -7.50 9.49
N ILE A 134 6.10 -6.31 9.92
CA ILE A 134 6.85 -6.09 11.13
C ILE A 134 6.19 -5.00 11.97
N TYR A 135 6.00 -5.29 13.25
CA TYR A 135 5.42 -4.38 14.24
C TYR A 135 6.45 -4.07 15.32
N ASN A 136 6.63 -2.81 15.64
CA ASN A 136 7.44 -2.39 16.78
C ASN A 136 6.59 -2.45 18.04
N ASN A 137 6.74 -3.50 18.84
CA ASN A 137 6.08 -3.67 20.14
C ASN A 137 6.95 -3.23 21.32
N GLY A 138 8.07 -2.55 21.04
CA GLY A 138 8.97 -2.00 22.06
C GLY A 138 8.70 -0.54 22.39
N ASP A 139 9.48 -0.02 23.35
CA ASP A 139 9.39 1.35 23.86
C ASP A 139 10.35 2.32 23.16
N VAL A 140 11.21 1.81 22.27
CA VAL A 140 12.18 2.58 21.49
C VAL A 140 11.91 2.40 20.00
N PRO A 141 12.38 3.31 19.12
CA PRO A 141 12.24 3.13 17.68
C PRO A 141 12.88 1.81 17.21
N LEU A 142 12.19 1.13 16.30
CA LEU A 142 12.71 -0.02 15.58
C LEU A 142 13.26 0.45 14.24
N LYS A 143 14.54 0.18 13.98
CA LYS A 143 15.23 0.60 12.76
C LYS A 143 15.81 -0.59 12.03
N PHE A 144 15.55 -0.68 10.72
CA PHE A 144 16.05 -1.78 9.89
C PHE A 144 16.30 -1.34 8.45
N VAL A 145 17.24 -2.04 7.80
CA VAL A 145 17.44 -1.95 6.35
C VAL A 145 16.39 -2.79 5.66
N VAL A 146 15.89 -2.28 4.53
CA VAL A 146 15.06 -3.02 3.58
C VAL A 146 15.81 -3.16 2.27
N VAL A 147 15.86 -4.37 1.73
CA VAL A 147 16.29 -4.66 0.36
C VAL A 147 15.19 -5.48 -0.30
N ARG A 148 14.58 -4.93 -1.36
CA ARG A 148 13.46 -5.55 -2.06
C ARG A 148 13.63 -5.45 -3.56
N TYR A 149 13.32 -6.51 -4.30
CA TYR A 149 13.40 -6.53 -5.76
C TYR A 149 12.64 -7.72 -6.37
N GLN A 150 12.36 -7.62 -7.68
CA GLN A 150 11.99 -8.77 -8.50
C GLN A 150 13.13 -9.14 -9.43
N ALA A 151 13.34 -10.42 -9.68
CA ALA A 151 14.19 -10.89 -10.77
C ALA A 151 13.55 -10.53 -12.14
N LYS A 152 14.38 -10.28 -13.16
CA LYS A 152 13.94 -10.10 -14.55
C LYS A 152 13.78 -11.42 -15.26
#